data_c0a7d79e95629cff31bf5cf48a5bebf2
#
_entry.id   c0a7d79e95629cff31bf5cf48a5bebf2
#
_cell.length_a   1.000
_cell.length_b   1.000
_cell.length_c   1.000
_cell.angle_alpha   90.00
_cell.angle_beta   90.00
_cell.angle_gamma   90.00
#
_symmetry.space_group_name_H-M   'P 1'
#
loop_
_entity.id
_entity.type
_entity.pdbx_description
1 polymer ?
#
loop_
_entity_poly.entity_id
_entity_poly.type
_entity_poly.pdbx_seq_one_letter_code
_entity_poly.pdbx_strand_id
1 'polypeptide(L)'
;MNHNEIVAWGGIGEDGDPSRKEQAVLFITWDGMSNHVRKRIDWMIEHTPTDYAWRVHGEGASLVEAMLHHCIVMDWMTIALALIHGKDPAAIAPIIALKGYLAD
;
A
#
# COMPACT_ATOMS: atom_id res chain seq x y z
N MET A 1 -8.28 -3.49 -1.42
CA MET A 1 -8.65 -2.89 -2.75
C MET A 1 -8.42 -3.93 -3.83
N ASN A 2 -9.43 -4.27 -4.61
CA ASN A 2 -9.30 -5.17 -5.75
C ASN A 2 -8.81 -4.40 -7.00
N HIS A 3 -8.52 -5.12 -8.08
CA HIS A 3 -7.99 -4.50 -9.30
C HIS A 3 -8.97 -3.53 -9.99
N ASN A 4 -10.27 -3.73 -9.82
CA ASN A 4 -11.26 -2.81 -10.38
C ASN A 4 -11.33 -1.50 -9.58
N GLU A 5 -11.20 -1.59 -8.26
CA GLU A 5 -11.21 -0.42 -7.40
C GLU A 5 -10.02 0.50 -7.65
N ILE A 6 -8.83 -0.04 -7.89
CA ILE A 6 -7.67 0.80 -8.20
C ILE A 6 -7.81 1.50 -9.55
N VAL A 7 -8.42 0.86 -10.55
CA VAL A 7 -8.71 1.48 -11.84
C VAL A 7 -9.72 2.62 -11.67
N ALA A 8 -10.80 2.38 -10.93
CA ALA A 8 -11.80 3.38 -10.61
C ALA A 8 -11.21 4.53 -9.78
N TRP A 9 -10.40 4.21 -8.78
CA TRP A 9 -9.71 5.21 -7.97
C TRP A 9 -8.76 6.06 -8.83
N GLY A 10 -8.06 5.46 -9.77
CA GLY A 10 -7.19 6.17 -10.70
C GLY A 10 -7.92 7.11 -11.66
N GLY A 11 -9.23 6.94 -11.82
CA GLY A 11 -10.01 7.74 -12.79
C GLY A 11 -9.54 7.49 -14.23
N ILE A 12 -9.03 6.29 -14.53
CA ILE A 12 -8.53 5.96 -15.86
C ILE A 12 -9.71 5.98 -16.84
N GLY A 13 -9.64 6.90 -17.83
CA GLY A 13 -10.70 7.12 -18.80
C GLY A 13 -11.79 8.12 -18.39
N GLU A 14 -11.68 8.70 -17.20
CA GLU A 14 -12.57 9.75 -16.67
C GLU A 14 -11.76 10.90 -16.07
N ASP A 15 -12.38 12.06 -15.88
CA ASP A 15 -11.76 13.16 -15.15
C ASP A 15 -11.62 12.77 -13.66
N GLY A 16 -10.42 12.36 -13.29
CA GLY A 16 -10.11 11.93 -11.94
C GLY A 16 -10.08 13.07 -10.93
N ASP A 17 -10.27 12.74 -9.65
CA ASP A 17 -10.11 13.69 -8.56
C ASP A 17 -8.66 14.21 -8.50
N PRO A 18 -8.41 15.53 -8.61
CA PRO A 18 -7.06 16.12 -8.58
C PRO A 18 -6.25 15.76 -7.33
N SER A 19 -6.92 15.50 -6.19
CA SER A 19 -6.24 15.12 -4.93
C SER A 19 -5.49 13.80 -5.03
N ARG A 20 -5.81 12.95 -6.01
CA ARG A 20 -5.14 11.67 -6.24
C ARG A 20 -3.69 11.82 -6.65
N LYS A 21 -3.32 12.95 -7.27
CA LYS A 21 -1.93 13.26 -7.63
C LYS A 21 -1.01 13.42 -6.44
N GLU A 22 -1.59 13.75 -5.28
CA GLU A 22 -0.86 13.94 -4.02
C GLU A 22 -0.70 12.65 -3.20
N GLN A 23 -1.30 11.55 -3.67
CA GLN A 23 -1.27 10.27 -2.97
C GLN A 23 -0.13 9.39 -3.50
N ALA A 24 0.47 8.61 -2.61
CA ALA A 24 1.47 7.62 -2.97
C ALA A 24 0.83 6.23 -3.10
N VAL A 25 1.24 5.48 -4.12
CA VAL A 25 0.80 4.11 -4.36
C VAL A 25 2.00 3.17 -4.33
N LEU A 26 1.92 2.16 -3.48
CA LEU A 26 2.94 1.11 -3.38
C LEU A 26 2.41 -0.18 -3.99
N PHE A 27 3.08 -0.66 -5.02
CA PHE A 27 2.79 -1.95 -5.66
C PHE A 27 3.71 -3.01 -5.06
N ILE A 28 3.12 -3.93 -4.31
CA ILE A 28 3.85 -5.03 -3.67
C ILE A 28 4.03 -6.16 -4.67
N THR A 29 5.26 -6.56 -4.91
CA THR A 29 5.62 -7.57 -5.91
C THR A 29 6.59 -8.60 -5.34
N TRP A 30 6.72 -9.77 -5.97
CA TRP A 30 7.73 -10.78 -5.68
C TRP A 30 8.00 -11.64 -6.93
N ASP A 31 9.09 -12.39 -6.95
CA ASP A 31 9.54 -13.13 -8.14
C ASP A 31 8.57 -14.23 -8.61
N GLY A 32 7.90 -14.89 -7.67
CA GLY A 32 6.97 -15.97 -7.97
C GLY A 32 5.59 -15.56 -8.49
N MET A 33 5.37 -14.27 -8.77
CA MET A 33 4.11 -13.82 -9.37
C MET A 33 3.89 -14.40 -10.75
N SER A 34 2.63 -14.76 -11.05
CA SER A 34 2.26 -15.14 -12.41
C SER A 34 2.48 -13.97 -13.39
N ASN A 35 2.76 -14.32 -14.64
CA ASN A 35 2.96 -13.32 -15.69
C ASN A 35 1.74 -12.41 -15.89
N HIS A 36 0.53 -12.92 -15.69
CA HIS A 36 -0.68 -12.10 -15.76
C HIS A 36 -0.76 -11.04 -14.68
N VAL A 37 -0.40 -11.40 -13.44
CA VAL A 37 -0.37 -10.43 -12.31
C VAL A 37 0.72 -9.39 -12.56
N ARG A 38 1.90 -9.80 -13.01
CA ARG A 38 3.00 -8.90 -13.34
C ARG A 38 2.59 -7.85 -14.38
N LYS A 39 2.02 -8.29 -15.50
CA LYS A 39 1.54 -7.38 -16.55
C LYS A 39 0.46 -6.40 -16.08
N ARG A 40 -0.43 -6.84 -15.19
CA ARG A 40 -1.45 -5.94 -14.60
C ARG A 40 -0.81 -4.86 -13.72
N ILE A 41 0.16 -5.24 -12.90
CA ILE A 41 0.88 -4.28 -12.06
C ILE A 41 1.66 -3.28 -12.93
N ASP A 42 2.37 -3.75 -13.95
CA ASP A 42 3.11 -2.90 -14.87
C ASP A 42 2.17 -1.88 -15.54
N TRP A 43 1.05 -2.34 -16.06
CA TRP A 43 0.03 -1.47 -16.65
C TRP A 43 -0.53 -0.45 -15.64
N MET A 44 -0.83 -0.89 -14.42
CA MET A 44 -1.35 0.01 -13.37
C MET A 44 -0.33 1.08 -12.95
N ILE A 45 0.95 0.73 -12.88
CA ILE A 45 2.01 1.71 -12.58
C ILE A 45 2.08 2.79 -13.67
N GLU A 46 1.96 2.39 -14.94
CA GLU A 46 2.02 3.33 -16.08
C GLU A 46 0.79 4.24 -16.16
N HIS A 47 -0.37 3.80 -15.64
CA HIS A 47 -1.64 4.51 -15.76
C HIS A 47 -2.14 5.11 -14.43
N THR A 48 -1.38 5.02 -13.36
CA THR A 48 -1.77 5.65 -12.11
C THR A 48 -1.63 7.18 -12.20
N PRO A 49 -2.57 7.96 -11.63
CA PRO A 49 -2.59 9.42 -11.78
C PRO A 49 -1.53 10.15 -10.95
N THR A 50 -0.82 9.44 -10.08
CA THR A 50 0.20 10.04 -9.22
C THR A 50 1.61 9.76 -9.73
N ASP A 51 2.52 10.74 -9.56
CA ASP A 51 3.95 10.58 -9.80
C ASP A 51 4.65 9.76 -8.69
N TYR A 52 3.94 9.47 -7.60
CA TYR A 52 4.44 8.72 -6.44
C TYR A 52 3.98 7.27 -6.47
N ALA A 53 4.27 6.57 -7.56
CA ALA A 53 4.00 5.14 -7.70
C ALA A 53 5.31 4.36 -7.61
N TRP A 54 5.45 3.50 -6.61
CA TRP A 54 6.65 2.71 -6.40
C TRP A 54 6.34 1.23 -6.36
N ARG A 55 7.30 0.46 -6.81
CA ARG A 55 7.31 -0.99 -6.67
C ARG A 55 8.17 -1.36 -5.47
N VAL A 56 7.58 -2.09 -4.52
CA VAL A 56 8.29 -2.69 -3.41
C VAL A 56 8.40 -4.18 -3.67
N HIS A 57 9.60 -4.65 -3.96
CA HIS A 57 9.85 -6.05 -4.30
C HIS A 57 10.17 -6.85 -3.04
N GLY A 58 9.41 -7.92 -2.80
CA GLY A 58 9.64 -8.85 -1.69
C GLY A 58 10.58 -9.95 -2.09
N GLU A 59 11.54 -10.23 -1.23
CA GLU A 59 12.51 -11.31 -1.40
C GLU A 59 12.04 -12.55 -0.64
N GLY A 60 12.34 -13.72 -1.19
CA GLY A 60 12.02 -15.00 -0.57
C GLY A 60 11.94 -16.13 -1.59
N ALA A 61 12.22 -17.34 -1.17
CA ALA A 61 12.14 -18.54 -2.00
C ALA A 61 10.70 -19.07 -2.14
N SER A 62 9.78 -18.56 -1.32
CA SER A 62 8.37 -18.94 -1.33
C SER A 62 7.47 -17.71 -1.13
N LEU A 63 6.17 -17.85 -1.45
CA LEU A 63 5.19 -16.81 -1.20
C LEU A 63 5.15 -16.38 0.28
N VAL A 64 5.24 -17.33 1.20
CA VAL A 64 5.19 -17.03 2.63
C VAL A 64 6.40 -16.20 3.06
N GLU A 65 7.60 -16.54 2.60
CA GLU A 65 8.80 -15.75 2.88
C GLU A 65 8.70 -14.35 2.31
N ALA A 66 8.24 -14.20 1.07
CA ALA A 66 8.05 -12.90 0.45
C ALA A 66 6.99 -12.06 1.21
N MET A 67 5.91 -12.67 1.67
CA MET A 67 4.89 -12.00 2.49
C MET A 67 5.46 -11.51 3.82
N LEU A 68 6.25 -12.34 4.51
CA LEU A 68 6.91 -11.95 5.76
C LEU A 68 7.91 -10.83 5.55
N HIS A 69 8.69 -10.89 4.47
CA HIS A 69 9.60 -9.80 4.10
C HIS A 69 8.85 -8.50 3.88
N HIS A 70 7.74 -8.52 3.15
CA HIS A 70 6.89 -7.34 2.95
C HIS A 70 6.32 -6.79 4.26
N CYS A 71 5.86 -7.65 5.17
CA CYS A 71 5.34 -7.22 6.47
C CYS A 71 6.42 -6.45 7.24
N ILE A 72 7.63 -6.97 7.30
CA ILE A 72 8.76 -6.33 8.00
C ILE A 72 9.08 -4.97 7.37
N VAL A 73 9.19 -4.91 6.04
CA VAL A 73 9.49 -3.66 5.32
C VAL A 73 8.40 -2.62 5.55
N MET A 74 7.12 -3.01 5.49
CA MET A 74 5.99 -2.11 5.72
C MET A 74 5.94 -1.62 7.16
N ASP A 75 6.21 -2.47 8.14
CA ASP A 75 6.28 -2.08 9.55
C ASP A 75 7.35 -1.01 9.78
N TRP A 76 8.55 -1.21 9.26
CA TRP A 76 9.62 -0.22 9.35
C TRP A 76 9.27 1.08 8.63
N MET A 77 8.63 0.99 7.47
CA MET A 77 8.18 2.16 6.71
C MET A 77 7.15 2.98 7.50
N THR A 78 6.16 2.33 8.12
CA THR A 78 5.14 3.02 8.92
C THR A 78 5.72 3.68 10.16
N ILE A 79 6.68 3.04 10.82
CA ILE A 79 7.41 3.63 11.95
C ILE A 79 8.19 4.86 11.49
N ALA A 80 8.93 4.76 10.39
CA ALA A 80 9.69 5.88 9.84
C ALA A 80 8.79 7.06 9.46
N LEU A 81 7.65 6.80 8.83
CA LEU A 81 6.67 7.83 8.48
C LEU A 81 6.10 8.51 9.72
N ALA A 82 5.78 7.77 10.78
CA ALA A 82 5.31 8.35 12.03
C ALA A 82 6.34 9.30 12.64
N LEU A 83 7.61 8.89 12.67
CA LEU A 83 8.70 9.71 13.19
C LEU A 83 8.94 10.97 12.36
N ILE A 84 8.91 10.88 11.03
CA ILE A 84 9.04 12.03 10.13
C ILE A 84 7.92 13.03 10.35
N HIS A 85 6.71 12.57 10.64
CA HIS A 85 5.56 13.42 10.94
C HIS A 85 5.48 13.86 12.43
N GLY A 86 6.48 13.56 13.23
CA GLY A 86 6.49 13.90 14.66
C GLY A 86 5.41 13.20 15.47
N LYS A 87 4.99 12.00 15.04
CA LYS A 87 3.98 11.17 15.70
C LYS A 87 4.64 10.02 16.45
N ASP A 88 4.06 9.66 17.59
CA ASP A 88 4.46 8.45 18.31
C ASP A 88 3.92 7.21 17.57
N PRO A 89 4.79 6.34 17.05
CA PRO A 89 4.35 5.13 16.36
C PRO A 89 3.64 4.11 17.26
N ALA A 90 3.81 4.22 18.59
CA ALA A 90 3.15 3.36 19.56
C ALA A 90 1.79 3.93 20.04
N ALA A 91 1.37 5.10 19.57
CA ALA A 91 0.12 5.73 19.98
C ALA A 91 -1.10 4.96 19.44
N ILE A 92 -1.85 4.34 20.35
CA ILE A 92 -3.04 3.54 20.03
C ILE A 92 -4.31 4.07 20.71
N ALA A 93 -4.35 5.36 21.04
CA ALA A 93 -5.47 5.98 21.76
C ALA A 93 -6.86 5.68 21.12
N PRO A 94 -7.06 5.72 19.79
CA PRO A 94 -8.34 5.36 19.19
C PRO A 94 -8.75 3.89 19.45
N ILE A 95 -7.78 2.98 19.47
CA ILE A 95 -8.03 1.56 19.73
C ILE A 95 -8.40 1.35 21.19
N ILE A 96 -7.75 2.05 22.11
CA ILE A 96 -8.07 2.01 23.54
C ILE A 96 -9.48 2.54 23.77
N ALA A 97 -9.84 3.66 23.15
CA ALA A 97 -11.17 4.24 23.23
C ALA A 97 -12.25 3.30 22.70
N LEU A 98 -12.01 2.66 21.55
CA LEU A 98 -12.91 1.66 20.99
C LEU A 98 -13.10 0.46 21.91
N LYS A 99 -12.03 -0.07 22.47
CA LYS A 99 -12.10 -1.19 23.44
C LYS A 99 -12.86 -0.81 24.69
N GLY A 100 -12.68 0.41 25.20
CA GLY A 100 -13.47 0.94 26.31
C GLY A 100 -14.97 0.99 26.00
N TYR A 101 -15.32 1.48 24.82
CA TYR A 101 -16.70 1.53 24.35
C TYR A 101 -17.34 0.13 24.23
N LEU A 102 -16.60 -0.87 23.76
CA LEU A 102 -17.08 -2.23 23.58
C LEU A 102 -17.10 -3.06 24.87
N ALA A 103 -16.48 -2.59 25.94
CA ALA A 103 -16.43 -3.30 27.23
C ALA A 103 -17.69 -3.08 28.09
N ASP A 104 -18.50 -2.09 27.76
CA ASP A 104 -19.78 -1.79 28.39
C ASP A 104 -20.93 -2.57 27.72
#